data_ca728f1a7dd7e595e046bdf4050cb5f8
#
_entry.id   ca728f1a7dd7e595e046bdf4050cb5f8
#
_cell.length_a   1.000
_cell.length_b   1.000
_cell.length_c   1.000
_cell.angle_alpha   90.00
_cell.angle_beta   90.00
_cell.angle_gamma   90.00
#
_symmetry.space_group_name_H-M   'P 1'
#
loop_
_entity.id
_entity.type
_entity.pdbx_description
1 polymer ?
#
loop_
_entity_poly.entity_id
_entity_poly.type
_entity_poly.pdbx_seq_one_letter_code
_entity_poly.pdbx_strand_id
1 'polypeptide(L)'
;TVFSKNRERLIEHDAVIEFFNQIVQQAQEQELLSGEHFSVDGTLIQAWAGHKSFVRKDGGDGNDAGNFKGQARSNDTHQSSTDADARLYRKGNTASELRYMGHTLSDNRNGLIVSAVVTQADGYAEREAAKAMINDARQALPGDEPITITLGADKGYDAKEFIEALREMNVLPHVAQNKSGRQSAVPEGIADSEGYAISQQKRKLIEQGFGWAKTVGHMRQVLVRGIKKVDQMFVLTMAGYNLTRLRSLGQIRLQGQM
;
A
#
# COMPACT_ATOMS: atom_id res chain seq x y z
N THR A 1 22.14 -7.87 18.47
CA THR A 1 21.82 -6.92 19.55
C THR A 1 20.48 -7.28 20.18
N VAL A 2 20.20 -6.82 21.43
CA VAL A 2 18.91 -7.00 22.11
C VAL A 2 17.77 -6.43 21.26
N PHE A 3 17.98 -5.26 20.66
CA PHE A 3 16.99 -4.61 19.77
C PHE A 3 16.61 -5.49 18.57
N SER A 4 17.60 -6.08 17.89
CA SER A 4 17.33 -6.95 16.74
C SER A 4 16.55 -8.21 17.12
N LYS A 5 16.92 -8.82 18.26
CA LYS A 5 16.22 -10.01 18.77
C LYS A 5 14.76 -9.70 19.15
N ASN A 6 14.52 -8.58 19.83
CA ASN A 6 13.15 -8.18 20.20
C ASN A 6 12.31 -7.86 18.98
N ARG A 7 12.86 -7.18 17.97
CA ARG A 7 12.16 -6.95 16.69
C ARG A 7 11.76 -8.27 16.03
N GLU A 8 12.65 -9.25 15.95
CA GLU A 8 12.35 -10.54 15.34
C GLU A 8 11.27 -11.29 16.12
N ARG A 9 11.30 -11.24 17.46
CA ARG A 9 10.20 -11.79 18.29
C ARG A 9 8.85 -11.13 18.01
N LEU A 10 8.80 -9.80 17.88
CA LEU A 10 7.56 -9.10 17.52
C LEU A 10 7.03 -9.53 16.16
N ILE A 11 7.91 -9.78 15.19
CA ILE A 11 7.56 -10.28 13.85
C ILE A 11 7.05 -11.73 13.92
N GLU A 12 7.71 -12.59 14.69
CA GLU A 12 7.34 -14.00 14.84
C GLU A 12 5.95 -14.18 15.50
N HIS A 13 5.55 -13.24 16.32
CA HIS A 13 4.27 -13.26 17.04
C HIS A 13 3.22 -12.31 16.46
N ASP A 14 3.41 -11.80 15.25
CA ASP A 14 2.52 -10.87 14.55
C ASP A 14 2.05 -9.66 15.39
N ALA A 15 2.84 -9.31 16.41
CA ALA A 15 2.47 -8.30 17.41
C ALA A 15 2.19 -6.91 16.81
N VAL A 16 2.84 -6.57 15.69
CA VAL A 16 2.62 -5.30 14.99
C VAL A 16 1.29 -5.31 14.25
N ILE A 17 0.95 -6.43 13.63
CA ILE A 17 -0.33 -6.61 12.91
C ILE A 17 -1.47 -6.55 13.92
N GLU A 18 -1.35 -7.27 15.04
CA GLU A 18 -2.33 -7.25 16.12
C GLU A 18 -2.53 -5.83 16.67
N PHE A 19 -1.45 -5.11 16.94
CA PHE A 19 -1.51 -3.72 17.39
C PHE A 19 -2.21 -2.81 16.37
N PHE A 20 -1.94 -2.96 15.07
CA PHE A 20 -2.62 -2.21 14.02
C PHE A 20 -4.13 -2.54 14.02
N ASN A 21 -4.48 -3.82 14.07
CA ASN A 21 -5.88 -4.27 14.07
C ASN A 21 -6.66 -3.73 15.28
N GLN A 22 -6.06 -3.70 16.47
CA GLN A 22 -6.67 -3.11 17.66
C GLN A 22 -6.95 -1.61 17.50
N ILE A 23 -6.07 -0.85 16.83
CA ILE A 23 -6.31 0.56 16.54
C ILE A 23 -7.48 0.73 15.55
N VAL A 24 -7.56 -0.12 14.53
CA VAL A 24 -8.67 -0.11 13.56
C VAL A 24 -9.99 -0.47 14.24
N GLN A 25 -9.98 -1.52 15.08
CA GLN A 25 -11.15 -1.91 15.87
C GLN A 25 -11.62 -0.77 16.78
N GLN A 26 -10.71 -0.12 17.50
CA GLN A 26 -11.05 1.03 18.33
C GLN A 26 -11.68 2.17 17.52
N ALA A 27 -11.19 2.43 16.31
CA ALA A 27 -11.76 3.43 15.42
C ALA A 27 -13.18 3.04 14.97
N GLN A 28 -13.44 1.75 14.75
CA GLN A 28 -14.75 1.22 14.39
C GLN A 28 -15.74 1.34 15.54
N GLU A 29 -15.34 0.96 16.76
CA GLU A 29 -16.15 1.08 17.97
C GLU A 29 -16.55 2.53 18.30
N GLN A 30 -15.73 3.50 17.86
CA GLN A 30 -16.00 4.93 17.99
C GLN A 30 -16.73 5.53 16.78
N GLU A 31 -17.25 4.72 15.88
CA GLU A 31 -17.99 5.13 14.68
C GLU A 31 -17.19 6.07 13.73
N LEU A 32 -15.87 5.97 13.74
CA LEU A 32 -14.99 6.80 12.92
C LEU A 32 -14.75 6.26 11.52
N LEU A 33 -15.16 5.03 11.26
CA LEU A 33 -15.11 4.38 9.95
C LEU A 33 -16.49 4.35 9.32
N SER A 34 -16.55 4.42 7.99
CA SER A 34 -17.80 4.22 7.24
C SER A 34 -18.13 2.74 7.09
N GLY A 35 -17.11 1.90 6.94
CA GLY A 35 -17.25 0.50 6.60
C GLY A 35 -17.70 0.22 5.16
N GLU A 36 -18.00 1.25 4.37
CA GLU A 36 -18.61 1.13 3.04
C GLU A 36 -17.79 1.81 1.94
N HIS A 37 -17.12 2.91 2.28
CA HIS A 37 -16.45 3.78 1.33
C HIS A 37 -14.95 3.80 1.54
N PHE A 38 -14.22 3.14 0.64
CA PHE A 38 -12.77 3.00 0.75
C PHE A 38 -12.03 3.67 -0.42
N SER A 39 -10.77 3.94 -0.18
CA SER A 39 -9.80 4.32 -1.22
C SER A 39 -8.56 3.47 -1.11
N VAL A 40 -7.97 3.13 -2.26
CA VAL A 40 -6.73 2.36 -2.35
C VAL A 40 -5.69 3.14 -3.14
N ASP A 41 -4.44 3.03 -2.71
CA ASP A 41 -3.28 3.54 -3.45
C ASP A 41 -2.00 2.81 -3.01
N GLY A 42 -0.95 2.95 -3.82
CA GLY A 42 0.36 2.38 -3.58
C GLY A 42 1.47 3.42 -3.58
N THR A 43 2.49 3.19 -2.77
CA THR A 43 3.68 4.04 -2.69
C THR A 43 4.95 3.23 -2.83
N LEU A 44 5.94 3.80 -3.53
CA LEU A 44 7.26 3.17 -3.63
C LEU A 44 8.08 3.45 -2.37
N ILE A 45 8.74 2.41 -1.88
CA ILE A 45 9.64 2.42 -0.73
C ILE A 45 11.01 1.98 -1.24
N GLN A 46 12.02 2.83 -1.11
CA GLN A 46 13.38 2.49 -1.53
C GLN A 46 13.96 1.44 -0.57
N ALA A 47 14.55 0.38 -1.15
CA ALA A 47 15.24 -0.63 -0.37
C ALA A 47 16.56 -0.11 0.21
N TRP A 48 17.07 -0.77 1.25
CA TRP A 48 18.43 -0.53 1.74
C TRP A 48 19.51 -0.87 0.70
N ALA A 49 19.23 -1.86 -0.16
CA ALA A 49 20.13 -2.33 -1.18
C ALA A 49 20.34 -1.29 -2.29
N GLY A 50 21.59 -1.05 -2.66
CA GLY A 50 21.96 -0.18 -3.78
C GLY A 50 22.16 -0.95 -5.09
N HIS A 51 22.24 -0.24 -6.22
CA HIS A 51 22.43 -0.81 -7.56
C HIS A 51 23.63 -1.74 -7.69
N LYS A 52 24.70 -1.52 -6.93
CA LYS A 52 25.90 -2.38 -6.96
C LYS A 52 25.63 -3.81 -6.50
N SER A 53 24.60 -4.01 -5.68
CA SER A 53 24.20 -5.34 -5.22
C SER A 53 23.34 -6.11 -6.24
N PHE A 54 22.89 -5.47 -7.32
CA PHE A 54 22.03 -6.08 -8.34
C PHE A 54 22.85 -6.87 -9.34
N VAL A 55 23.04 -8.16 -9.07
CA VAL A 55 23.91 -9.09 -9.77
C VAL A 55 23.12 -10.19 -10.46
N ARG A 56 23.75 -10.89 -11.40
CA ARG A 56 23.12 -12.01 -12.12
C ARG A 56 22.79 -13.16 -11.17
N LYS A 57 21.62 -13.80 -11.39
CA LYS A 57 21.16 -14.97 -10.61
C LYS A 57 21.98 -16.23 -10.87
N ASP A 58 22.58 -16.35 -12.07
CA ASP A 58 23.33 -17.52 -12.52
C ASP A 58 24.79 -17.56 -12.04
N GLY A 59 25.19 -16.61 -11.19
CA GLY A 59 26.53 -16.56 -10.62
C GLY A 59 27.64 -16.22 -11.63
N GLY A 60 27.28 -15.74 -12.83
CA GLY A 60 28.24 -15.26 -13.82
C GLY A 60 29.14 -14.20 -13.21
N ASP A 61 30.45 -14.27 -13.58
CA ASP A 61 31.54 -13.47 -13.02
C ASP A 61 31.13 -12.05 -12.73
N GLY A 62 31.25 -11.62 -11.46
CA GLY A 62 30.88 -10.29 -10.97
C GLY A 62 31.57 -9.11 -11.65
N ASN A 63 32.29 -9.39 -12.70
CA ASN A 63 32.89 -8.44 -13.61
C ASN A 63 31.93 -8.05 -14.76
N ASP A 64 30.61 -8.00 -14.46
CA ASP A 64 29.60 -7.43 -15.34
C ASP A 64 29.75 -5.88 -15.42
N ALA A 65 31.00 -5.44 -15.47
CA ALA A 65 31.41 -4.18 -16.08
C ALA A 65 30.91 -4.06 -17.53
N GLY A 66 30.40 -5.19 -18.07
CA GLY A 66 29.83 -5.37 -19.40
C GLY A 66 28.49 -4.72 -19.64
N ASN A 67 27.93 -3.98 -18.71
CA ASN A 67 26.78 -3.11 -19.03
C ASN A 67 27.14 -2.00 -20.02
N PHE A 68 28.40 -1.86 -20.34
CA PHE A 68 28.89 -1.09 -21.51
C PHE A 68 28.41 -1.66 -22.86
N LYS A 69 27.88 -2.91 -22.91
CA LYS A 69 27.39 -3.58 -24.11
C LYS A 69 25.86 -3.59 -24.28
N GLY A 70 25.12 -2.75 -23.57
CA GLY A 70 23.70 -2.53 -23.82
C GLY A 70 22.76 -3.67 -23.38
N GLN A 71 23.18 -4.65 -22.57
CA GLN A 71 22.28 -5.64 -21.99
C GLN A 71 21.46 -5.00 -20.87
N ALA A 72 20.13 -4.93 -21.08
CA ALA A 72 19.23 -4.42 -20.08
C ALA A 72 19.17 -5.38 -18.88
N ARG A 73 19.43 -4.85 -17.67
CA ARG A 73 19.25 -5.61 -16.41
C ARG A 73 17.76 -5.68 -16.09
N SER A 74 17.26 -6.90 -15.87
CA SER A 74 15.86 -7.13 -15.49
C SER A 74 15.76 -7.95 -14.22
N ASN A 75 14.61 -7.92 -13.55
CA ASN A 75 14.33 -8.75 -12.38
C ASN A 75 14.30 -10.25 -12.71
N ASP A 76 14.15 -10.63 -13.97
CA ASP A 76 14.16 -12.02 -14.42
C ASP A 76 15.58 -12.61 -14.35
N THR A 77 16.56 -11.82 -14.75
CA THR A 77 17.97 -12.25 -14.90
C THR A 77 18.85 -11.85 -13.71
N HIS A 78 18.44 -10.82 -12.95
CA HIS A 78 19.23 -10.25 -11.85
C HIS A 78 18.41 -10.19 -10.56
N GLN A 79 19.13 -10.20 -9.44
CA GLN A 79 18.56 -9.93 -8.11
C GLN A 79 19.60 -9.24 -7.23
N SER A 80 19.15 -8.58 -6.17
CA SER A 80 20.06 -7.99 -5.21
C SER A 80 20.69 -9.08 -4.31
N SER A 81 22.02 -9.12 -4.25
CA SER A 81 22.75 -9.97 -3.30
C SER A 81 22.64 -9.48 -1.84
N THR A 82 22.22 -8.22 -1.65
CA THR A 82 22.03 -7.62 -0.33
C THR A 82 20.60 -7.81 0.18
N ASP A 83 19.61 -7.76 -0.71
CA ASP A 83 18.18 -7.85 -0.39
C ASP A 83 17.44 -8.50 -1.56
N ALA A 84 17.30 -9.82 -1.51
CA ALA A 84 16.75 -10.63 -2.61
C ALA A 84 15.28 -10.35 -2.90
N ASP A 85 14.53 -9.75 -1.96
CA ASP A 85 13.12 -9.41 -2.14
C ASP A 85 12.91 -8.07 -2.84
N ALA A 86 13.91 -7.17 -2.80
CA ALA A 86 13.83 -5.89 -3.47
C ALA A 86 13.86 -6.05 -5.01
N ARG A 87 13.06 -5.28 -5.72
CA ARG A 87 12.94 -5.32 -7.18
C ARG A 87 13.41 -4.02 -7.81
N LEU A 88 14.11 -4.14 -8.93
CA LEU A 88 14.46 -2.99 -9.76
C LEU A 88 13.18 -2.46 -10.40
N TYR A 89 12.74 -1.28 -9.99
CA TYR A 89 11.46 -0.71 -10.41
C TYR A 89 11.51 0.80 -10.55
N ARG A 90 10.73 1.31 -11.51
CA ARG A 90 10.50 2.74 -11.71
C ARG A 90 9.01 3.01 -11.95
N LYS A 91 8.50 4.12 -11.45
CA LYS A 91 7.15 4.63 -11.77
C LYS A 91 7.29 5.92 -12.58
N GLY A 92 6.74 5.91 -13.78
CA GLY A 92 6.86 7.06 -14.70
C GLY A 92 8.32 7.36 -15.08
N ASN A 93 8.70 8.64 -15.03
CA ASN A 93 10.04 9.13 -15.40
C ASN A 93 11.05 9.14 -14.24
N THR A 94 10.76 8.44 -13.13
CA THR A 94 11.69 8.36 -11.99
C THR A 94 12.88 7.44 -12.30
N ALA A 95 13.98 7.58 -11.53
CA ALA A 95 15.09 6.64 -11.61
C ALA A 95 14.65 5.21 -11.29
N SER A 96 15.22 4.24 -12.00
CA SER A 96 15.05 2.82 -11.67
C SER A 96 15.90 2.49 -10.46
N GLU A 97 15.30 2.04 -9.36
CA GLU A 97 15.96 1.73 -8.10
C GLU A 97 15.42 0.42 -7.53
N LEU A 98 16.18 -0.19 -6.62
CA LEU A 98 15.71 -1.33 -5.85
C LEU A 98 14.64 -0.87 -4.86
N ARG A 99 13.43 -1.38 -5.01
CA ARG A 99 12.24 -0.90 -4.29
C ARG A 99 11.33 -2.02 -3.85
N TYR A 100 10.53 -1.69 -2.89
CA TYR A 100 9.30 -2.35 -2.49
C TYR A 100 8.10 -1.45 -2.84
N MET A 101 6.92 -2.00 -2.77
CA MET A 101 5.68 -1.25 -2.94
C MET A 101 4.81 -1.45 -1.70
N GLY A 102 4.53 -0.35 -1.00
CA GLY A 102 3.59 -0.33 0.11
C GLY A 102 2.21 0.06 -0.37
N HIS A 103 1.20 -0.68 0.03
CA HIS A 103 -0.20 -0.47 -0.34
C HIS A 103 -1.01 -0.17 0.91
N THR A 104 -1.98 0.72 0.79
CA THR A 104 -2.94 1.00 1.87
C THR A 104 -4.35 1.02 1.34
N LEU A 105 -5.28 0.56 2.17
CA LEU A 105 -6.70 0.78 2.05
C LEU A 105 -7.13 1.75 3.14
N SER A 106 -7.75 2.85 2.76
CA SER A 106 -8.17 3.90 3.68
C SER A 106 -9.69 4.02 3.65
N ASP A 107 -10.32 4.16 4.82
CA ASP A 107 -11.72 4.52 4.91
C ASP A 107 -11.92 6.02 4.60
N ASN A 108 -12.91 6.34 3.78
CA ASN A 108 -13.13 7.68 3.25
C ASN A 108 -13.79 8.66 4.23
N ARG A 109 -14.35 8.20 5.37
CA ARG A 109 -14.99 9.07 6.36
C ARG A 109 -13.98 10.01 6.99
N ASN A 110 -12.90 9.47 7.54
CA ASN A 110 -11.89 10.21 8.26
C ASN A 110 -10.45 10.00 7.75
N GLY A 111 -10.25 9.22 6.67
CA GLY A 111 -8.93 8.95 6.11
C GLY A 111 -8.05 8.05 6.99
N LEU A 112 -8.67 7.22 7.83
CA LEU A 112 -7.97 6.20 8.62
C LEU A 112 -7.60 5.01 7.73
N ILE A 113 -6.40 4.47 7.91
CA ILE A 113 -5.93 3.29 7.18
C ILE A 113 -6.52 2.05 7.84
N VAL A 114 -7.25 1.24 7.09
CA VAL A 114 -7.89 0.01 7.58
C VAL A 114 -7.14 -1.25 7.15
N SER A 115 -6.29 -1.17 6.13
CA SER A 115 -5.39 -2.25 5.74
C SER A 115 -4.09 -1.68 5.17
N ALA A 116 -2.98 -2.34 5.43
CA ALA A 116 -1.66 -1.95 4.93
C ALA A 116 -0.81 -3.20 4.69
N VAL A 117 -0.14 -3.27 3.54
CA VAL A 117 0.72 -4.40 3.16
C VAL A 117 1.85 -3.95 2.25
N VAL A 118 2.99 -4.64 2.31
CA VAL A 118 4.11 -4.44 1.39
C VAL A 118 4.24 -5.63 0.45
N THR A 119 4.43 -5.34 -0.84
CA THR A 119 4.73 -6.34 -1.86
C THR A 119 6.08 -6.07 -2.54
N GLN A 120 6.53 -7.01 -3.34
CA GLN A 120 7.57 -6.74 -4.33
C GLN A 120 7.02 -5.75 -5.35
N ALA A 121 7.88 -4.81 -5.79
CA ALA A 121 7.46 -3.80 -6.76
C ALA A 121 7.40 -4.38 -8.17
N ASP A 122 6.20 -4.43 -8.74
CA ASP A 122 5.95 -4.79 -10.15
C ASP A 122 4.77 -4.01 -10.72
N GLY A 123 4.43 -4.25 -12.00
CA GLY A 123 3.34 -3.54 -12.71
C GLY A 123 1.93 -3.99 -12.33
N TYR A 124 1.78 -5.09 -11.58
CA TYR A 124 0.48 -5.69 -11.21
C TYR A 124 0.21 -5.58 -9.72
N ALA A 125 1.24 -5.41 -8.90
CA ALA A 125 1.18 -5.44 -7.44
C ALA A 125 0.11 -4.53 -6.83
N GLU A 126 -0.09 -3.33 -7.38
CA GLU A 126 -1.10 -2.37 -6.88
C GLU A 126 -2.51 -2.95 -6.99
N ARG A 127 -2.86 -3.56 -8.11
CA ARG A 127 -4.21 -4.11 -8.33
C ARG A 127 -4.45 -5.41 -7.56
N GLU A 128 -3.44 -6.27 -7.49
CA GLU A 128 -3.55 -7.52 -6.72
C GLU A 128 -3.67 -7.24 -5.21
N ALA A 129 -2.85 -6.34 -4.68
CA ALA A 129 -2.95 -5.91 -3.29
C ALA A 129 -4.30 -5.25 -2.99
N ALA A 130 -4.83 -4.42 -3.90
CA ALA A 130 -6.13 -3.80 -3.73
C ALA A 130 -7.27 -4.83 -3.62
N LYS A 131 -7.26 -5.87 -4.48
CA LYS A 131 -8.25 -6.95 -4.42
C LYS A 131 -8.18 -7.72 -3.09
N ALA A 132 -6.98 -8.05 -2.63
CA ALA A 132 -6.80 -8.74 -1.36
C ALA A 132 -7.30 -7.88 -0.19
N MET A 133 -6.82 -6.63 -0.08
CA MET A 133 -7.17 -5.73 1.03
C MET A 133 -8.67 -5.43 1.10
N ILE A 134 -9.35 -5.25 -0.04
CA ILE A 134 -10.80 -4.99 -0.04
C ILE A 134 -11.60 -6.25 0.33
N ASN A 135 -11.13 -7.42 -0.06
CA ASN A 135 -11.74 -8.69 0.35
C ASN A 135 -11.61 -8.90 1.86
N ASP A 136 -10.43 -8.66 2.43
CA ASP A 136 -10.18 -8.77 3.87
C ASP A 136 -11.03 -7.75 4.67
N ALA A 137 -11.10 -6.50 4.20
CA ALA A 137 -11.94 -5.47 4.81
C ALA A 137 -13.42 -5.87 4.81
N ARG A 138 -13.90 -6.48 3.71
CA ARG A 138 -15.27 -6.96 3.60
C ARG A 138 -15.58 -8.09 4.57
N GLN A 139 -14.63 -9.03 4.75
CA GLN A 139 -14.81 -10.14 5.70
C GLN A 139 -14.81 -9.66 7.16
N ALA A 140 -14.17 -8.54 7.44
CA ALA A 140 -14.13 -7.94 8.78
C ALA A 140 -15.38 -7.11 9.13
N LEU A 141 -16.26 -6.82 8.16
CA LEU A 141 -17.49 -6.06 8.42
C LEU A 141 -18.50 -6.93 9.18
N PRO A 142 -19.14 -6.39 10.23
CA PRO A 142 -20.15 -7.12 10.97
C PRO A 142 -21.47 -7.21 10.19
N GLY A 143 -22.11 -8.37 10.21
CA GLY A 143 -23.45 -8.61 9.70
C GLY A 143 -23.52 -9.45 8.41
N ASP A 144 -24.65 -10.13 8.22
CA ASP A 144 -24.95 -10.97 7.06
C ASP A 144 -25.59 -10.19 5.89
N GLU A 145 -25.88 -8.91 6.07
CA GLU A 145 -26.49 -8.07 5.04
C GLU A 145 -25.43 -7.68 3.98
N PRO A 146 -25.77 -7.79 2.68
CA PRO A 146 -24.85 -7.44 1.60
C PRO A 146 -24.65 -5.92 1.53
N ILE A 147 -23.64 -5.41 2.19
CA ILE A 147 -23.25 -4.00 2.11
C ILE A 147 -22.61 -3.72 0.75
N THR A 148 -23.07 -2.66 0.09
CA THR A 148 -22.45 -2.18 -1.14
C THR A 148 -21.20 -1.36 -0.82
N ILE A 149 -20.04 -1.93 -1.09
CA ILE A 149 -18.76 -1.26 -0.90
C ILE A 149 -18.41 -0.43 -2.14
N THR A 150 -17.86 0.75 -1.95
CA THR A 150 -17.26 1.57 -3.03
C THR A 150 -15.75 1.65 -2.86
N LEU A 151 -14.99 1.53 -3.96
CA LEU A 151 -13.53 1.63 -3.94
C LEU A 151 -13.04 2.76 -4.85
N GLY A 152 -12.55 3.84 -4.25
CA GLY A 152 -11.86 4.94 -4.93
C GLY A 152 -10.41 4.56 -5.25
N ALA A 153 -9.99 4.77 -6.50
CA ALA A 153 -8.61 4.55 -6.92
C ALA A 153 -8.20 5.52 -8.04
N ASP A 154 -6.90 5.63 -8.29
CA ASP A 154 -6.38 6.48 -9.36
C ASP A 154 -6.56 5.84 -10.76
N LYS A 155 -6.22 6.59 -11.81
CA LYS A 155 -6.32 6.12 -13.20
C LYS A 155 -5.40 4.94 -13.54
N GLY A 156 -4.40 4.63 -12.73
CA GLY A 156 -3.53 3.46 -12.89
C GLY A 156 -4.27 2.16 -12.63
N TYR A 157 -5.35 2.23 -11.86
CA TYR A 157 -6.24 1.09 -11.58
C TYR A 157 -7.35 0.90 -12.63
N ASP A 158 -7.48 1.80 -13.61
CA ASP A 158 -8.46 1.67 -14.69
C ASP A 158 -8.01 0.61 -15.70
N ALA A 159 -8.17 -0.65 -15.34
CA ALA A 159 -7.89 -1.82 -16.15
C ALA A 159 -9.13 -2.73 -16.16
N LYS A 160 -9.49 -3.27 -17.33
CA LYS A 160 -10.70 -4.04 -17.53
C LYS A 160 -10.82 -5.20 -16.51
N GLU A 161 -9.76 -6.00 -16.39
CA GLU A 161 -9.70 -7.14 -15.47
C GLU A 161 -9.91 -6.73 -14.01
N PHE A 162 -9.36 -5.58 -13.60
CA PHE A 162 -9.52 -5.07 -12.23
C PHE A 162 -10.96 -4.59 -11.97
N ILE A 163 -11.54 -3.84 -12.91
CA ILE A 163 -12.93 -3.34 -12.82
C ILE A 163 -13.92 -4.50 -12.79
N GLU A 164 -13.71 -5.54 -13.62
CA GLU A 164 -14.54 -6.76 -13.65
C GLU A 164 -14.42 -7.51 -12.31
N ALA A 165 -13.21 -7.72 -11.81
CA ALA A 165 -12.99 -8.38 -10.52
C ALA A 165 -13.68 -7.65 -9.35
N LEU A 166 -13.61 -6.31 -9.28
CA LEU A 166 -14.32 -5.54 -8.27
C LEU A 166 -15.84 -5.76 -8.33
N ARG A 167 -16.40 -5.78 -9.55
CA ARG A 167 -17.84 -6.02 -9.74
C ARG A 167 -18.26 -7.43 -9.33
N GLU A 168 -17.45 -8.44 -9.63
CA GLU A 168 -17.66 -9.81 -9.17
C GLU A 168 -17.63 -9.92 -7.64
N MET A 169 -16.80 -9.10 -6.99
CA MET A 169 -16.75 -8.96 -5.54
C MET A 169 -17.90 -8.10 -4.97
N ASN A 170 -18.88 -7.65 -5.78
CA ASN A 170 -19.91 -6.70 -5.38
C ASN A 170 -19.35 -5.39 -4.81
N VAL A 171 -18.29 -4.87 -5.43
CA VAL A 171 -17.65 -3.58 -5.10
C VAL A 171 -17.88 -2.60 -6.26
N LEU A 172 -18.41 -1.41 -5.99
CA LEU A 172 -18.55 -0.36 -7.00
C LEU A 172 -17.20 0.31 -7.28
N PRO A 173 -16.68 0.23 -8.52
CA PRO A 173 -15.38 0.76 -8.88
C PRO A 173 -15.43 2.28 -9.10
N HIS A 174 -15.20 3.07 -8.08
CA HIS A 174 -15.02 4.51 -8.18
C HIS A 174 -13.59 4.87 -8.61
N VAL A 175 -13.10 4.20 -9.66
CA VAL A 175 -11.75 4.38 -10.21
C VAL A 175 -11.71 5.57 -11.15
N ALA A 176 -10.68 6.42 -11.06
CA ALA A 176 -10.54 7.56 -11.94
C ALA A 176 -10.35 7.09 -13.39
N GLN A 177 -11.18 7.59 -14.31
CA GLN A 177 -11.17 7.19 -15.71
C GLN A 177 -9.86 7.56 -16.41
N ASN A 178 -9.26 6.61 -17.11
CA ASN A 178 -8.12 6.85 -17.98
C ASN A 178 -8.61 7.16 -19.40
N LYS A 179 -8.67 8.43 -19.73
CA LYS A 179 -9.08 8.93 -21.07
C LYS A 179 -7.88 9.19 -22.02
N SER A 180 -6.66 8.76 -21.64
CA SER A 180 -5.45 8.96 -22.43
C SER A 180 -5.29 7.86 -23.49
N GLY A 181 -5.84 8.08 -24.67
CA GLY A 181 -5.65 7.19 -25.84
C GLY A 181 -6.41 5.86 -25.81
N ARG A 182 -7.30 5.64 -24.82
CA ARG A 182 -8.17 4.46 -24.74
C ARG A 182 -9.50 4.79 -24.05
N GLN A 183 -10.48 3.92 -24.27
CA GLN A 183 -11.73 3.96 -23.52
C GLN A 183 -11.48 3.44 -22.10
N SER A 184 -12.07 4.12 -21.11
CA SER A 184 -12.07 3.67 -19.71
C SER A 184 -12.87 2.37 -19.57
N ALA A 185 -12.42 1.50 -18.67
CA ALA A 185 -13.17 0.30 -18.29
C ALA A 185 -14.26 0.58 -17.24
N VAL A 186 -14.25 1.77 -16.63
CA VAL A 186 -15.27 2.18 -15.65
C VAL A 186 -16.57 2.45 -16.37
N PRO A 187 -17.70 1.79 -15.99
CA PRO A 187 -19.01 2.04 -16.60
C PRO A 187 -19.46 3.50 -16.48
N GLU A 188 -20.01 4.06 -17.57
CA GLU A 188 -20.47 5.46 -17.62
C GLU A 188 -21.46 5.78 -16.49
N GLY A 189 -22.46 4.92 -16.24
CA GLY A 189 -23.43 5.13 -15.18
C GLY A 189 -22.83 5.19 -13.76
N ILE A 190 -21.63 4.63 -13.53
CA ILE A 190 -20.89 4.78 -12.27
C ILE A 190 -20.15 6.12 -12.27
N ALA A 191 -19.45 6.44 -13.36
CA ALA A 191 -18.64 7.64 -13.46
C ALA A 191 -19.44 8.95 -13.36
N ASP A 192 -20.70 8.94 -13.75
CA ASP A 192 -21.61 10.09 -13.71
C ASP A 192 -22.37 10.23 -12.37
N SER A 193 -22.17 9.28 -11.45
CA SER A 193 -22.86 9.31 -10.15
C SER A 193 -22.26 10.34 -9.19
N GLU A 194 -23.09 10.92 -8.32
CA GLU A 194 -22.65 11.82 -7.24
C GLU A 194 -21.67 11.11 -6.30
N GLY A 195 -21.94 9.84 -5.96
CA GLY A 195 -21.06 9.02 -5.12
C GLY A 195 -19.65 8.86 -5.69
N TYR A 196 -19.53 8.73 -7.02
CA TYR A 196 -18.24 8.71 -7.69
C TYR A 196 -17.49 10.04 -7.50
N ALA A 197 -18.14 11.18 -7.71
CA ALA A 197 -17.54 12.49 -7.54
C ALA A 197 -17.03 12.71 -6.11
N ILE A 198 -17.81 12.31 -5.09
CA ILE A 198 -17.44 12.34 -3.68
C ILE A 198 -16.23 11.43 -3.43
N SER A 199 -16.24 10.20 -3.92
CA SER A 199 -15.12 9.26 -3.78
C SER A 199 -13.83 9.80 -4.38
N GLN A 200 -13.88 10.45 -5.55
CA GLN A 200 -12.70 11.05 -6.17
C GLN A 200 -12.12 12.23 -5.37
N GLN A 201 -12.95 12.96 -4.64
CA GLN A 201 -12.47 14.00 -3.70
C GLN A 201 -11.86 13.38 -2.44
N LYS A 202 -12.55 12.41 -1.83
CA LYS A 202 -12.14 11.77 -0.59
C LYS A 202 -10.88 10.91 -0.75
N ARG A 203 -10.68 10.30 -1.91
CA ARG A 203 -9.48 9.52 -2.24
C ARG A 203 -8.17 10.24 -1.92
N LYS A 204 -8.14 11.57 -2.07
CA LYS A 204 -6.95 12.36 -1.76
C LYS A 204 -6.51 12.29 -0.30
N LEU A 205 -7.38 11.86 0.62
CA LEU A 205 -7.02 11.65 2.02
C LEU A 205 -5.94 10.59 2.21
N ILE A 206 -5.88 9.58 1.32
CA ILE A 206 -4.87 8.51 1.39
C ILE A 206 -3.44 9.05 1.22
N GLU A 207 -3.27 10.14 0.46
CA GLU A 207 -1.98 10.78 0.24
C GLU A 207 -1.38 11.34 1.55
N GLN A 208 -2.23 11.70 2.52
CA GLN A 208 -1.80 12.19 3.84
C GLN A 208 -1.06 11.08 4.61
N GLY A 209 -1.56 9.84 4.55
CA GLY A 209 -0.90 8.67 5.15
C GLY A 209 0.49 8.43 4.57
N PHE A 210 0.62 8.47 3.25
CA PHE A 210 1.92 8.32 2.58
C PHE A 210 2.87 9.50 2.83
N GLY A 211 2.33 10.71 2.84
CA GLY A 211 3.12 11.90 3.18
C GLY A 211 3.70 11.79 4.59
N TRP A 212 2.88 11.43 5.56
CA TRP A 212 3.29 11.20 6.95
C TRP A 212 4.30 10.05 7.07
N ALA A 213 4.05 8.92 6.40
CA ALA A 213 4.96 7.79 6.39
C ALA A 213 6.36 8.15 5.87
N LYS A 214 6.44 8.96 4.82
CA LYS A 214 7.71 9.37 4.21
C LYS A 214 8.45 10.45 4.99
N THR A 215 7.75 11.26 5.78
CA THR A 215 8.35 12.39 6.52
C THR A 215 8.63 12.01 7.97
N VAL A 216 7.61 11.54 8.70
CA VAL A 216 7.69 11.17 10.11
C VAL A 216 8.07 9.70 10.30
N GLY A 217 7.47 8.81 9.51
CA GLY A 217 7.70 7.36 9.58
C GLY A 217 8.98 6.87 8.92
N HIS A 218 9.78 7.75 8.31
CA HIS A 218 11.05 7.43 7.64
C HIS A 218 10.96 6.35 6.54
N MET A 219 9.78 6.20 5.92
CA MET A 219 9.51 5.17 4.90
C MET A 219 9.91 5.58 3.46
N ARG A 220 10.72 6.64 3.30
CA ARG A 220 11.31 6.96 1.98
C ARG A 220 12.30 5.89 1.55
N GLN A 221 13.17 5.49 2.49
CA GLN A 221 14.12 4.41 2.34
C GLN A 221 14.17 3.63 3.65
N VAL A 222 13.97 2.31 3.55
CA VAL A 222 14.03 1.44 4.73
C VAL A 222 15.48 1.09 5.10
N LEU A 223 15.71 0.85 6.39
CA LEU A 223 17.00 0.45 6.94
C LEU A 223 17.04 -1.06 7.29
N VAL A 224 16.03 -1.81 6.85
CA VAL A 224 15.90 -3.26 7.04
C VAL A 224 15.86 -3.96 5.70
N ARG A 225 16.08 -5.27 5.69
CA ARG A 225 16.10 -6.12 4.49
C ARG A 225 15.09 -7.24 4.62
N GLY A 226 14.54 -7.65 3.49
CA GLY A 226 13.55 -8.70 3.39
C GLY A 226 12.12 -8.19 3.60
N ILE A 227 11.22 -8.69 2.76
CA ILE A 227 9.84 -8.20 2.64
C ILE A 227 9.09 -8.23 3.98
N LYS A 228 9.25 -9.29 4.79
CA LYS A 228 8.59 -9.41 6.10
C LYS A 228 8.95 -8.27 7.05
N LYS A 229 10.23 -7.85 7.10
CA LYS A 229 10.67 -6.76 7.98
C LYS A 229 10.20 -5.40 7.47
N VAL A 230 10.21 -5.21 6.15
CA VAL A 230 9.72 -3.98 5.52
C VAL A 230 8.22 -3.84 5.73
N ASP A 231 7.47 -4.92 5.57
CA ASP A 231 6.03 -4.97 5.79
C ASP A 231 5.67 -4.60 7.24
N GLN A 232 6.29 -5.24 8.22
CA GLN A 232 6.06 -4.93 9.63
C GLN A 232 6.38 -3.46 9.97
N MET A 233 7.45 -2.89 9.40
CA MET A 233 7.75 -1.47 9.59
C MET A 233 6.72 -0.57 8.93
N PHE A 234 6.21 -0.95 7.76
CA PHE A 234 5.17 -0.20 7.07
C PHE A 234 3.85 -0.23 7.84
N VAL A 235 3.40 -1.41 8.27
CA VAL A 235 2.18 -1.58 9.08
C VAL A 235 2.29 -0.79 10.39
N LEU A 236 3.42 -0.87 11.10
CA LEU A 236 3.67 -0.08 12.31
C LEU A 236 3.61 1.44 12.03
N THR A 237 4.14 1.86 10.90
CA THR A 237 4.08 3.26 10.47
C THR A 237 2.64 3.69 10.22
N MET A 238 1.81 2.86 9.58
CA MET A 238 0.40 3.14 9.37
C MET A 238 -0.39 3.15 10.69
N ALA A 239 -0.05 2.28 11.64
CA ALA A 239 -0.59 2.34 13.01
C ALA A 239 -0.28 3.70 13.68
N GLY A 240 0.96 4.16 13.59
CA GLY A 240 1.38 5.48 14.09
C GLY A 240 0.64 6.65 13.43
N TYR A 241 0.41 6.56 12.11
CA TYR A 241 -0.42 7.53 11.39
C TYR A 241 -1.85 7.54 11.93
N ASN A 242 -2.47 6.37 12.08
CA ASN A 242 -3.83 6.25 12.62
C ASN A 242 -3.94 6.85 14.02
N LEU A 243 -3.00 6.57 14.92
CA LEU A 243 -2.98 7.17 16.26
C LEU A 243 -2.88 8.71 16.20
N THR A 244 -2.05 9.23 15.31
CA THR A 244 -1.91 10.68 15.08
C THR A 244 -3.23 11.26 14.56
N ARG A 245 -3.91 10.53 13.67
CA ARG A 245 -5.20 10.95 13.12
C ARG A 245 -6.31 10.91 14.17
N LEU A 246 -6.42 9.84 14.96
CA LEU A 246 -7.36 9.71 16.06
C LEU A 246 -7.18 10.84 17.08
N ARG A 247 -5.94 11.19 17.40
CA ARG A 247 -5.65 12.36 18.25
C ARG A 247 -6.20 13.65 17.64
N SER A 248 -6.00 13.88 16.34
CA SER A 248 -6.49 15.08 15.66
C SER A 248 -8.01 15.15 15.56
N LEU A 249 -8.69 14.00 15.62
CA LEU A 249 -10.15 13.89 15.69
C LEU A 249 -10.68 14.06 17.12
N GLY A 250 -9.81 14.33 18.10
CA GLY A 250 -10.19 14.54 19.52
C GLY A 250 -10.49 13.27 20.31
N GLN A 251 -10.19 12.08 19.75
CA GLN A 251 -10.50 10.80 20.36
C GLN A 251 -9.43 10.32 21.35
N ILE A 252 -8.22 10.84 21.26
CA ILE A 252 -7.11 10.53 22.17
C ILE A 252 -6.64 11.81 22.84
N ARG A 253 -6.77 11.89 24.15
CA ARG A 253 -6.18 12.96 24.97
C ARG A 253 -4.89 12.47 25.62
N LEU A 254 -3.81 13.24 25.47
CA LEU A 254 -2.58 12.96 26.22
C LEU A 254 -2.85 13.26 27.71
N GLN A 255 -2.55 12.29 28.61
CA GLN A 255 -2.54 12.54 30.04
C GLN A 255 -1.46 13.57 30.34
N GLY A 256 -1.83 14.69 30.98
CA GLY A 256 -0.89 15.75 31.40
C GLY A 256 -1.07 17.12 30.75
N GLN A 257 -2.08 17.33 29.92
CA GLN A 257 -2.51 18.67 29.49
C GLN A 257 -3.79 19.04 30.26
N MET A 258 -3.66 19.37 31.52
CA MET A 258 -4.60 20.20 32.30
C MET A 258 -3.94 21.52 32.60
#